data_c48ac60661dbba2602b69a907643d2cc
#
_entry.id   c48ac60661dbba2602b69a907643d2cc
#
_cell.length_a   1.000
_cell.length_b   1.000
_cell.length_c   1.000
_cell.angle_alpha   90.00
_cell.angle_beta   90.00
_cell.angle_gamma   90.00
#
_symmetry.space_group_name_H-M   'P 1'
#
loop_
_entity.id
_entity.type
_entity.pdbx_description
1 polymer ?
#
loop_
_entity_poly.entity_id
_entity_poly.type
_entity_poly.pdbx_seq_one_letter_code
_entity_poly.pdbx_strand_id
1 'polypeptide(L)'
;PPYSSRRQRQMCIRDSAHGFPLFACSIGLLRHGKPLLGAIAAPGLNQRYWGCLGLGAWCNDEPLQVSSCQDLADSLLVTGFAYDRCERIDNNYSEFCYFSHRTHGVRRGGAAALDLAFVAAGRLDGYWERGLQPWDLAAGVALVEAAGGLICDYNGQPLELSTGRVVATNGALQPQLLKGLAECQPLPPATYNAEIPAGP
;
A
#
# COMPACT_ATOMS: atom_id res chain seq x y z
N PRO A 1 -30.10 6.17 7.97
CA PRO A 1 -28.83 6.87 8.17
C PRO A 1 -28.59 7.73 6.94
N PRO A 2 -28.18 9.00 7.10
CA PRO A 2 -27.97 9.85 5.96
C PRO A 2 -26.76 9.30 5.19
N TYR A 3 -26.94 9.06 3.92
CA TYR A 3 -25.86 8.83 2.98
C TYR A 3 -24.98 10.06 3.01
N SER A 4 -23.84 9.97 3.69
CA SER A 4 -22.82 11.01 3.55
C SER A 4 -22.38 11.01 2.10
N SER A 5 -22.63 12.10 1.40
CA SER A 5 -22.10 12.33 0.06
C SER A 5 -20.59 12.18 0.13
N ARG A 6 -20.07 11.03 -0.30
CA ARG A 6 -18.64 10.80 -0.36
C ARG A 6 -18.10 11.70 -1.44
N ARG A 7 -17.43 12.75 -1.04
CA ARG A 7 -16.60 13.51 -1.96
C ARG A 7 -15.51 12.56 -2.40
N GLN A 8 -15.47 12.28 -3.69
CA GLN A 8 -14.35 11.64 -4.34
C GLN A 8 -13.08 12.41 -3.96
N ARG A 9 -12.21 11.81 -3.18
CA ARG A 9 -10.95 12.44 -2.77
C ARG A 9 -9.89 11.97 -3.73
N GLN A 10 -9.25 12.94 -4.39
CA GLN A 10 -8.02 12.69 -5.10
C GLN A 10 -6.96 12.27 -4.08
N MET A 11 -6.36 11.11 -4.28
CA MET A 11 -5.21 10.67 -3.52
C MET A 11 -3.97 11.41 -4.02
N CYS A 12 -3.11 11.82 -3.09
CA CYS A 12 -1.88 12.55 -3.40
C CYS A 12 -2.08 13.89 -4.10
N ILE A 13 -2.88 14.78 -3.50
CA ILE A 13 -3.07 16.16 -3.96
C ILE A 13 -1.72 16.88 -4.09
N ARG A 14 -0.77 16.64 -3.19
CA ARG A 14 0.58 17.22 -3.27
C ARG A 14 1.31 16.81 -4.53
N ASP A 15 1.26 15.53 -4.88
CA ASP A 15 1.97 14.99 -6.03
C ASP A 15 1.43 15.59 -7.32
N SER A 16 0.09 15.66 -7.46
CA SER A 16 -0.52 16.31 -8.63
C SER A 16 -0.22 17.81 -8.71
N ALA A 17 -0.17 18.51 -7.56
CA ALA A 17 0.19 19.93 -7.52
C ALA A 17 1.63 20.19 -7.94
N HIS A 18 2.53 19.23 -7.73
CA HIS A 18 3.92 19.27 -8.20
C HIS A 18 4.13 18.67 -9.59
N GLY A 19 3.06 18.23 -10.28
CA GLY A 19 3.17 17.55 -11.58
C GLY A 19 3.76 16.13 -11.48
N PHE A 20 3.87 15.55 -10.26
CA PHE A 20 4.33 14.20 -10.09
C PHE A 20 3.22 13.20 -10.45
N PRO A 21 3.47 12.19 -11.31
CA PRO A 21 2.41 11.44 -11.97
C PRO A 21 1.69 10.40 -11.09
N LEU A 22 2.15 10.15 -9.85
CA LEU A 22 1.60 9.14 -8.97
C LEU A 22 0.42 9.68 -8.13
N PHE A 23 -0.69 9.97 -8.80
CA PHE A 23 -1.95 10.34 -8.18
C PHE A 23 -3.12 9.59 -8.82
N ALA A 24 -4.17 9.33 -8.06
CA ALA A 24 -5.29 8.52 -8.53
C ALA A 24 -6.63 8.93 -7.91
N CYS A 25 -7.70 8.58 -8.62
CA CYS A 25 -9.05 8.46 -8.06
C CYS A 25 -9.30 7.00 -7.70
N SER A 26 -9.76 6.73 -6.48
CA SER A 26 -9.98 5.39 -5.96
C SER A 26 -11.43 5.22 -5.47
N ILE A 27 -12.11 4.17 -5.92
CA ILE A 27 -13.48 3.82 -5.55
C ILE A 27 -13.53 2.35 -5.17
N GLY A 28 -13.92 2.06 -3.94
CA GLY A 28 -14.13 0.70 -3.44
C GLY A 28 -15.59 0.46 -3.05
N LEU A 29 -16.13 -0.69 -3.43
CA LEU A 29 -17.42 -1.18 -2.97
C LEU A 29 -17.20 -2.22 -1.87
N LEU A 30 -17.86 -2.01 -0.73
CA LEU A 30 -17.83 -2.94 0.38
C LEU A 30 -19.15 -3.71 0.48
N ARG A 31 -19.05 -5.02 0.75
CA ARG A 31 -20.17 -5.87 1.12
C ARG A 31 -19.92 -6.43 2.51
N HIS A 32 -20.84 -6.18 3.45
CA HIS A 32 -20.70 -6.58 4.85
C HIS A 32 -19.34 -6.15 5.47
N GLY A 33 -18.89 -4.91 5.15
CA GLY A 33 -17.63 -4.36 5.66
C GLY A 33 -16.36 -4.85 4.94
N LYS A 34 -16.47 -5.80 4.01
CA LYS A 34 -15.34 -6.36 3.25
C LYS A 34 -15.29 -5.80 1.83
N PRO A 35 -14.10 -5.49 1.29
CA PRO A 35 -13.93 -5.09 -0.09
C PRO A 35 -14.44 -6.18 -1.06
N LEU A 36 -15.24 -5.77 -2.02
CA LEU A 36 -15.80 -6.66 -3.05
C LEU A 36 -15.33 -6.28 -4.45
N LEU A 37 -15.32 -4.99 -4.73
CA LEU A 37 -14.95 -4.43 -6.03
C LEU A 37 -14.11 -3.19 -5.82
N GLY A 38 -13.12 -2.99 -6.67
CA GLY A 38 -12.27 -1.82 -6.71
C GLY A 38 -12.13 -1.26 -8.11
N ALA A 39 -12.06 0.08 -8.21
CA ALA A 39 -11.69 0.80 -9.41
C ALA A 39 -10.73 1.94 -9.06
N ILE A 40 -9.61 2.03 -9.76
CA ILE A 40 -8.59 3.03 -9.56
C ILE A 40 -8.21 3.63 -10.92
N ALA A 41 -8.36 4.93 -11.07
CA ALA A 41 -7.94 5.65 -12.26
C ALA A 41 -6.69 6.47 -11.96
N ALA A 42 -5.61 6.21 -12.69
CA ALA A 42 -4.30 6.87 -12.61
C ALA A 42 -4.04 7.67 -13.89
N PRO A 43 -4.57 8.89 -14.02
CA PRO A 43 -4.50 9.64 -15.28
C PRO A 43 -3.06 10.01 -15.68
N GLY A 44 -2.17 10.27 -14.70
CA GLY A 44 -0.77 10.55 -14.97
C GLY A 44 0.00 9.37 -15.59
N LEU A 45 -0.53 8.15 -15.45
CA LEU A 45 0.03 6.92 -16.03
C LEU A 45 -0.77 6.39 -17.22
N ASN A 46 -1.91 7.02 -17.55
CA ASN A 46 -2.88 6.51 -18.51
C ASN A 46 -3.33 5.08 -18.19
N GLN A 47 -3.55 4.76 -16.91
CA GLN A 47 -3.92 3.45 -16.41
C GLN A 47 -5.23 3.49 -15.62
N ARG A 48 -6.07 2.49 -15.87
CA ARG A 48 -7.33 2.25 -15.17
C ARG A 48 -7.33 0.81 -14.69
N TYR A 49 -7.32 0.66 -13.38
CA TYR A 49 -7.39 -0.63 -12.71
C TYR A 49 -8.80 -0.88 -12.22
N TRP A 50 -9.29 -2.07 -12.41
CA TRP A 50 -10.58 -2.49 -11.87
C TRP A 50 -10.60 -3.99 -11.62
N GLY A 51 -11.40 -4.43 -10.68
CA GLY A 51 -11.49 -5.84 -10.35
C GLY A 51 -12.61 -6.11 -9.35
N CYS A 52 -13.05 -7.36 -9.33
CA CYS A 52 -14.05 -7.85 -8.42
C CYS A 52 -13.63 -9.22 -7.90
N LEU A 53 -13.77 -9.41 -6.60
CA LEU A 53 -13.46 -10.69 -5.96
C LEU A 53 -14.24 -11.84 -6.62
N GLY A 54 -13.53 -12.89 -7.01
CA GLY A 54 -14.06 -14.05 -7.71
C GLY A 54 -14.27 -13.88 -9.22
N LEU A 55 -14.07 -12.68 -9.78
CA LEU A 55 -14.14 -12.44 -11.23
C LEU A 55 -12.77 -12.14 -11.84
N GLY A 56 -11.81 -11.61 -11.06
CA GLY A 56 -10.49 -11.22 -11.52
C GLY A 56 -10.27 -9.71 -11.45
N ALA A 57 -9.08 -9.28 -11.90
CA ALA A 57 -8.68 -7.88 -11.96
C ALA A 57 -8.04 -7.55 -13.31
N TRP A 58 -8.10 -6.29 -13.72
CA TRP A 58 -7.59 -5.80 -15.02
C TRP A 58 -6.95 -4.43 -14.87
N CYS A 59 -5.97 -4.18 -15.73
CA CYS A 59 -5.44 -2.84 -15.99
C CYS A 59 -5.72 -2.49 -17.45
N ASN A 60 -6.52 -1.47 -17.70
CA ASN A 60 -7.11 -1.20 -19.00
C ASN A 60 -7.86 -2.46 -19.46
N ASP A 61 -7.41 -3.16 -20.49
CA ASP A 61 -8.04 -4.38 -21.00
C ASP A 61 -7.21 -5.65 -20.73
N GLU A 62 -6.07 -5.52 -20.03
CA GLU A 62 -5.17 -6.61 -19.73
C GLU A 62 -5.45 -7.21 -18.35
N PRO A 63 -5.58 -8.54 -18.24
CA PRO A 63 -5.79 -9.19 -16.95
C PRO A 63 -4.57 -9.01 -16.03
N LEU A 64 -4.83 -8.87 -14.74
CA LEU A 64 -3.82 -8.75 -13.72
C LEU A 64 -3.60 -10.06 -12.98
N GLN A 65 -2.36 -10.29 -12.61
CA GLN A 65 -1.94 -11.34 -11.70
C GLN A 65 -0.79 -10.80 -10.85
N VAL A 66 -0.81 -11.14 -9.56
CA VAL A 66 0.32 -10.85 -8.67
C VAL A 66 1.59 -11.56 -9.14
N SER A 67 2.74 -11.08 -8.71
CA SER A 67 4.04 -11.65 -9.10
C SER A 67 4.24 -13.09 -8.63
N SER A 68 5.21 -13.78 -9.22
CA SER A 68 5.62 -15.12 -8.81
C SER A 68 6.88 -15.14 -7.95
N CYS A 69 7.33 -14.00 -7.42
CA CYS A 69 8.51 -13.87 -6.59
C CYS A 69 8.37 -14.75 -5.33
N GLN A 70 9.38 -15.57 -5.03
CA GLN A 70 9.36 -16.52 -3.93
C GLN A 70 10.28 -16.12 -2.77
N ASP A 71 11.27 -15.28 -3.04
CA ASP A 71 12.28 -14.90 -2.06
C ASP A 71 12.27 -13.41 -1.79
N LEU A 72 12.33 -13.05 -0.52
CA LEU A 72 12.37 -11.66 -0.09
C LEU A 72 13.59 -10.92 -0.68
N ALA A 73 14.72 -11.59 -0.81
CA ALA A 73 15.94 -11.01 -1.35
C ALA A 73 15.78 -10.54 -2.81
N ASP A 74 14.94 -11.23 -3.59
CA ASP A 74 14.69 -10.93 -5.00
C ASP A 74 13.49 -9.98 -5.20
N SER A 75 12.82 -9.59 -4.09
CA SER A 75 11.59 -8.83 -4.17
C SER A 75 11.80 -7.33 -4.32
N LEU A 76 10.87 -6.67 -5.01
CA LEU A 76 10.71 -5.23 -5.06
C LEU A 76 9.48 -4.83 -4.25
N LEU A 77 9.71 -4.22 -3.09
CA LEU A 77 8.65 -3.83 -2.17
C LEU A 77 8.26 -2.36 -2.29
N VAL A 78 7.11 -2.02 -1.73
CA VAL A 78 6.67 -0.63 -1.59
C VAL A 78 6.08 -0.37 -0.22
N THR A 79 6.20 0.87 0.26
CA THR A 79 5.63 1.33 1.52
C THR A 79 5.31 2.81 1.47
N GLY A 80 4.63 3.30 2.50
CA GLY A 80 4.40 4.71 2.73
C GLY A 80 4.67 5.10 4.18
N PHE A 81 4.56 6.40 4.44
CA PHE A 81 4.77 6.97 5.77
C PHE A 81 3.56 7.79 6.17
N ALA A 82 2.96 7.45 7.29
CA ALA A 82 1.84 8.19 7.85
C ALA A 82 2.20 9.66 8.14
N TYR A 83 1.21 10.52 8.13
CA TYR A 83 1.42 11.97 8.37
C TYR A 83 1.96 12.26 9.77
N ASP A 84 1.64 11.41 10.75
CA ASP A 84 2.07 11.52 12.14
C ASP A 84 3.43 10.84 12.44
N ARG A 85 4.17 10.44 11.42
CA ARG A 85 5.44 9.69 11.53
C ARG A 85 6.51 10.41 12.37
N CYS A 86 6.47 11.73 12.42
CA CYS A 86 7.43 12.52 13.21
C CYS A 86 7.07 12.57 14.69
N GLU A 87 5.82 12.21 15.04
CA GLU A 87 5.27 12.31 16.40
C GLU A 87 5.17 10.96 17.10
N ARG A 88 5.21 9.86 16.31
CA ARG A 88 4.99 8.51 16.82
C ARG A 88 6.25 7.64 16.70
N ILE A 89 6.41 6.76 17.68
CA ILE A 89 7.43 5.70 17.66
C ILE A 89 7.17 4.72 16.49
N ASP A 90 5.90 4.35 16.28
CA ASP A 90 5.45 3.54 15.16
C ASP A 90 5.42 4.39 13.88
N ASN A 91 6.57 4.60 13.27
CA ASN A 91 6.78 5.57 12.19
C ASN A 91 7.23 4.97 10.85
N ASN A 92 7.46 3.65 10.79
CA ASN A 92 7.87 2.90 9.61
C ASN A 92 9.32 3.14 9.13
N TYR A 93 10.14 3.88 9.86
CA TYR A 93 11.53 4.09 9.44
C TYR A 93 12.40 2.86 9.65
N SER A 94 12.19 2.14 10.74
CA SER A 94 12.90 0.90 11.05
C SER A 94 12.60 -0.17 10.02
N GLU A 95 11.34 -0.37 9.70
CA GLU A 95 10.86 -1.33 8.70
C GLU A 95 11.40 -0.99 7.31
N PHE A 96 11.37 0.29 6.93
CA PHE A 96 11.92 0.76 5.67
C PHE A 96 13.44 0.45 5.57
N CYS A 97 14.21 0.75 6.61
CA CYS A 97 15.64 0.42 6.65
C CYS A 97 15.87 -1.09 6.61
N TYR A 98 15.13 -1.86 7.42
CA TYR A 98 15.24 -3.31 7.48
C TYR A 98 15.07 -3.96 6.11
N PHE A 99 13.98 -3.64 5.42
CA PHE A 99 13.69 -4.22 4.11
C PHE A 99 14.57 -3.67 2.99
N SER A 100 15.01 -2.41 3.07
CA SER A 100 15.95 -1.85 2.08
C SER A 100 17.28 -2.59 2.02
N HIS A 101 17.71 -3.22 3.13
CA HIS A 101 18.93 -4.02 3.19
C HIS A 101 18.75 -5.48 2.76
N ARG A 102 17.51 -5.97 2.62
CA ARG A 102 17.20 -7.40 2.47
C ARG A 102 16.42 -7.73 1.21
N THR A 103 16.14 -6.75 0.38
CA THR A 103 15.35 -6.88 -0.84
C THR A 103 16.07 -6.23 -2.02
N HIS A 104 15.63 -6.45 -3.24
CA HIS A 104 16.11 -5.67 -4.40
C HIS A 104 15.88 -4.17 -4.23
N GLY A 105 14.96 -3.78 -3.38
CA GLY A 105 14.74 -2.40 -3.01
C GLY A 105 13.32 -2.14 -2.51
N VAL A 106 13.17 -1.00 -1.84
CA VAL A 106 11.89 -0.51 -1.37
C VAL A 106 11.55 0.78 -2.11
N ARG A 107 10.33 0.87 -2.60
CA ARG A 107 9.77 2.07 -3.23
C ARG A 107 8.91 2.82 -2.23
N ARG A 108 8.81 4.11 -2.42
CA ARG A 108 7.90 4.99 -1.69
C ARG A 108 7.06 5.73 -2.73
N GLY A 109 5.94 5.09 -3.15
CA GLY A 109 5.07 5.63 -4.20
C GLY A 109 4.32 6.87 -3.75
N GLY A 110 3.77 6.84 -2.54
CA GLY A 110 3.04 7.96 -1.96
C GLY A 110 1.54 7.94 -2.22
N ALA A 111 1.05 6.95 -2.97
CA ALA A 111 -0.36 6.76 -3.29
C ALA A 111 -0.76 5.32 -2.98
N ALA A 112 -1.24 5.04 -1.76
CA ALA A 112 -1.56 3.70 -1.27
C ALA A 112 -2.43 2.88 -2.26
N ALA A 113 -3.42 3.50 -2.89
CA ALA A 113 -4.24 2.82 -3.89
C ALA A 113 -3.41 2.38 -5.11
N LEU A 114 -2.45 3.19 -5.58
CA LEU A 114 -1.57 2.81 -6.68
C LEU A 114 -0.54 1.76 -6.25
N ASP A 115 0.00 1.88 -5.04
CA ASP A 115 0.94 0.91 -4.50
C ASP A 115 0.30 -0.48 -4.45
N LEU A 116 -0.96 -0.59 -3.96
CA LEU A 116 -1.76 -1.82 -4.00
C LEU A 116 -2.07 -2.28 -5.44
N ALA A 117 -2.41 -1.36 -6.35
CA ALA A 117 -2.66 -1.69 -7.75
C ALA A 117 -1.40 -2.25 -8.44
N PHE A 118 -0.21 -1.76 -8.10
CA PHE A 118 1.05 -2.29 -8.62
C PHE A 118 1.38 -3.67 -8.06
N VAL A 119 1.00 -3.97 -6.80
CA VAL A 119 1.07 -5.34 -6.26
C VAL A 119 0.11 -6.25 -7.02
N ALA A 120 -1.15 -5.85 -7.23
CA ALA A 120 -2.11 -6.61 -8.02
C ALA A 120 -1.64 -6.88 -9.45
N ALA A 121 -0.87 -5.95 -10.03
CA ALA A 121 -0.31 -6.07 -11.38
C ALA A 121 1.02 -6.85 -11.45
N GLY A 122 1.51 -7.39 -10.33
CA GLY A 122 2.80 -8.08 -10.27
C GLY A 122 4.03 -7.22 -10.58
N ARG A 123 3.87 -5.88 -10.55
CA ARG A 123 4.98 -4.93 -10.74
C ARG A 123 5.76 -4.70 -9.45
N LEU A 124 5.13 -4.92 -8.32
CA LEU A 124 5.68 -4.93 -6.99
C LEU A 124 5.26 -6.23 -6.29
N ASP A 125 6.11 -6.75 -5.45
CA ASP A 125 5.94 -8.08 -4.86
C ASP A 125 5.25 -8.05 -3.51
N GLY A 126 5.32 -6.91 -2.82
CA GLY A 126 4.69 -6.70 -1.53
C GLY A 126 4.60 -5.23 -1.14
N TYR A 127 3.66 -4.97 -0.24
CA TYR A 127 3.34 -3.66 0.29
C TYR A 127 3.01 -3.76 1.78
N TRP A 128 3.48 -2.80 2.56
CA TRP A 128 3.05 -2.60 3.94
C TRP A 128 2.93 -1.11 4.22
N GLU A 129 1.91 -0.71 4.94
CA GLU A 129 1.76 0.67 5.40
C GLU A 129 0.81 0.74 6.60
N ARG A 130 0.96 1.79 7.41
CA ARG A 130 0.07 2.15 8.51
C ARG A 130 -0.46 3.58 8.37
N GLY A 131 -1.52 3.88 9.15
CA GLY A 131 -2.08 5.24 9.21
C GLY A 131 -2.97 5.59 8.02
N LEU A 132 -3.42 4.56 7.31
CA LEU A 132 -4.30 4.69 6.15
C LEU A 132 -5.77 4.76 6.58
N GLN A 133 -6.57 5.29 5.68
CA GLN A 133 -8.02 5.36 5.85
C GLN A 133 -8.72 4.28 5.00
N PRO A 134 -9.94 3.87 5.34
CA PRO A 134 -10.66 2.85 4.56
C PRO A 134 -10.78 3.17 3.06
N TRP A 135 -10.87 4.44 2.70
CA TRP A 135 -10.95 4.85 1.28
C TRP A 135 -9.61 4.77 0.55
N ASP A 136 -8.48 4.74 1.25
CA ASP A 136 -7.16 4.51 0.69
C ASP A 136 -6.97 3.03 0.33
N LEU A 137 -7.64 2.14 1.06
CA LEU A 137 -7.45 0.69 1.03
C LEU A 137 -8.49 -0.05 0.20
N ALA A 138 -9.79 0.34 0.29
CA ALA A 138 -10.89 -0.50 -0.15
C ALA A 138 -10.79 -0.98 -1.61
N ALA A 139 -10.41 -0.11 -2.53
CA ALA A 139 -10.27 -0.50 -3.94
C ALA A 139 -9.04 -1.39 -4.17
N GLY A 140 -7.89 -0.97 -3.63
CA GLY A 140 -6.63 -1.69 -3.82
C GLY A 140 -6.65 -3.10 -3.22
N VAL A 141 -7.26 -3.27 -2.05
CA VAL A 141 -7.47 -4.58 -1.41
C VAL A 141 -8.29 -5.51 -2.31
N ALA A 142 -9.42 -5.03 -2.84
CA ALA A 142 -10.23 -5.80 -3.77
C ALA A 142 -9.45 -6.21 -5.04
N LEU A 143 -8.57 -5.33 -5.55
CA LEU A 143 -7.73 -5.64 -6.71
C LEU A 143 -6.68 -6.71 -6.41
N VAL A 144 -5.97 -6.59 -5.28
CA VAL A 144 -4.93 -7.57 -4.89
C VAL A 144 -5.54 -8.95 -4.71
N GLU A 145 -6.65 -9.06 -3.96
CA GLU A 145 -7.34 -10.35 -3.76
C GLU A 145 -7.91 -10.91 -5.07
N ALA A 146 -8.47 -10.06 -5.94
CA ALA A 146 -8.98 -10.48 -7.24
C ALA A 146 -7.88 -10.92 -8.22
N ALA A 147 -6.64 -10.41 -8.03
CA ALA A 147 -5.46 -10.81 -8.81
C ALA A 147 -4.72 -12.02 -8.22
N GLY A 148 -5.24 -12.65 -7.16
CA GLY A 148 -4.68 -13.83 -6.52
C GLY A 148 -3.65 -13.55 -5.42
N GLY A 149 -3.52 -12.30 -4.97
CA GLY A 149 -2.68 -11.94 -3.84
C GLY A 149 -3.35 -12.17 -2.47
N LEU A 150 -2.59 -11.94 -1.41
CA LEU A 150 -3.05 -12.05 -0.03
C LEU A 150 -2.97 -10.71 0.68
N ILE A 151 -3.98 -10.47 1.52
CA ILE A 151 -4.11 -9.27 2.36
C ILE A 151 -4.27 -9.68 3.82
N CYS A 152 -3.54 -9.00 4.70
CA CYS A 152 -3.69 -9.16 6.15
C CYS A 152 -3.29 -7.87 6.89
N ASP A 153 -3.37 -7.90 8.21
CA ASP A 153 -2.72 -6.92 9.09
C ASP A 153 -1.24 -7.28 9.35
N TYR A 154 -0.54 -6.50 10.18
CA TYR A 154 0.87 -6.75 10.54
C TYR A 154 1.08 -8.01 11.39
N ASN A 155 0.02 -8.59 11.95
CA ASN A 155 0.06 -9.84 12.73
C ASN A 155 -0.39 -11.05 11.91
N GLY A 156 -0.64 -10.88 10.62
CA GLY A 156 -1.15 -11.93 9.75
C GLY A 156 -2.63 -12.25 9.95
N GLN A 157 -3.37 -11.39 10.69
CA GLN A 157 -4.80 -11.55 10.90
C GLN A 157 -5.60 -10.90 9.75
N PRO A 158 -6.87 -11.29 9.56
CA PRO A 158 -7.73 -10.65 8.57
C PRO A 158 -7.73 -9.13 8.69
N LEU A 159 -7.61 -8.44 7.55
CA LEU A 159 -7.54 -6.98 7.51
C LEU A 159 -8.86 -6.36 8.02
N GLU A 160 -8.73 -5.49 9.00
CA GLU A 160 -9.75 -4.55 9.45
C GLU A 160 -9.44 -3.18 8.84
N LEU A 161 -10.22 -2.71 7.86
CA LEU A 161 -9.96 -1.44 7.14
C LEU A 161 -9.84 -0.23 8.08
N SER A 162 -10.55 -0.27 9.23
CA SER A 162 -10.56 0.81 10.21
C SER A 162 -9.24 0.96 10.97
N THR A 163 -8.41 -0.07 11.01
CA THR A 163 -7.10 -0.02 11.69
C THR A 163 -6.06 0.76 10.91
N GLY A 164 -6.25 0.86 9.58
CA GLY A 164 -5.33 1.52 8.68
C GLY A 164 -3.95 0.86 8.57
N ARG A 165 -3.83 -0.43 8.98
CA ARG A 165 -2.61 -1.22 8.87
C ARG A 165 -2.81 -2.34 7.87
N VAL A 166 -1.98 -2.39 6.84
CA VAL A 166 -2.12 -3.35 5.76
C VAL A 166 -0.79 -3.98 5.38
N VAL A 167 -0.86 -5.26 5.08
CA VAL A 167 0.17 -6.03 4.39
C VAL A 167 -0.49 -6.66 3.18
N ALA A 168 0.07 -6.42 1.99
CA ALA A 168 -0.38 -7.02 0.74
C ALA A 168 0.80 -7.70 0.05
N THR A 169 0.63 -8.92 -0.43
CA THR A 169 1.69 -9.69 -1.07
C THR A 169 1.13 -10.56 -2.20
N ASN A 170 2.04 -11.16 -2.96
CA ASN A 170 1.74 -12.24 -3.90
C ASN A 170 1.39 -13.59 -3.20
N GLY A 171 1.34 -13.62 -1.88
CA GLY A 171 1.09 -14.82 -1.08
C GLY A 171 2.38 -15.55 -0.67
N ALA A 172 3.29 -15.82 -1.57
CA ALA A 172 4.54 -16.53 -1.29
C ALA A 172 5.45 -15.76 -0.33
N LEU A 173 5.47 -14.43 -0.44
CA LEU A 173 6.31 -13.56 0.41
C LEU A 173 5.69 -13.23 1.77
N GLN A 174 4.40 -13.51 1.99
CA GLN A 174 3.71 -13.10 3.21
C GLN A 174 4.39 -13.55 4.50
N PRO A 175 4.83 -14.82 4.66
CA PRO A 175 5.50 -15.24 5.90
C PRO A 175 6.82 -14.50 6.14
N GLN A 176 7.59 -14.24 5.08
CA GLN A 176 8.89 -13.56 5.17
C GLN A 176 8.68 -12.07 5.52
N LEU A 177 7.69 -11.42 4.91
CA LEU A 177 7.37 -10.02 5.17
C LEU A 177 6.86 -9.82 6.60
N LEU A 178 5.93 -10.67 7.06
CA LEU A 178 5.41 -10.64 8.43
C LEU A 178 6.51 -10.88 9.47
N LYS A 179 7.41 -11.84 9.22
CA LYS A 179 8.56 -12.07 10.07
C LYS A 179 9.45 -10.83 10.18
N GLY A 180 9.78 -10.20 9.06
CA GLY A 180 10.57 -8.98 9.03
C GLY A 180 9.91 -7.82 9.79
N LEU A 181 8.60 -7.63 9.62
CA LEU A 181 7.84 -6.61 10.36
C LEU A 181 7.87 -6.86 11.87
N ALA A 182 7.79 -8.12 12.32
CA ALA A 182 7.85 -8.50 13.73
C ALA A 182 9.25 -8.34 14.34
N GLU A 183 10.31 -8.45 13.56
CA GLU A 183 11.70 -8.31 14.00
C GLU A 183 12.12 -6.83 14.14
N CYS A 184 11.42 -5.91 13.48
CA CYS A 184 11.76 -4.49 13.50
C CYS A 184 11.52 -3.87 14.88
N GLN A 185 12.52 -3.16 15.39
CA GLN A 185 12.40 -2.36 16.60
C GLN A 185 12.12 -0.91 16.21
N PRO A 186 11.06 -0.28 16.73
CA PRO A 186 10.75 1.10 16.41
C PRO A 186 11.90 2.05 16.74
N LEU A 187 12.16 3.01 15.87
CA LEU A 187 13.15 4.05 16.11
C LEU A 187 12.52 5.19 16.93
N PRO A 188 13.16 5.64 18.01
CA PRO A 188 12.63 6.73 18.84
C PRO A 188 12.50 8.03 18.05
N PRO A 189 11.43 8.82 18.22
CA PRO A 189 11.25 10.10 17.54
C PRO A 189 12.40 11.09 17.74
N ALA A 190 13.02 11.08 18.89
CA ALA A 190 14.17 11.93 19.21
C ALA A 190 15.40 11.71 18.28
N THR A 191 15.49 10.56 17.63
CA THR A 191 16.56 10.26 16.67
C THR A 191 16.49 11.14 15.42
N TYR A 192 15.33 11.72 15.13
CA TYR A 192 15.10 12.54 13.92
C TYR A 192 15.10 14.05 14.18
N ASN A 193 15.02 14.44 15.47
CA ASN A 193 15.09 15.84 15.90
C ASN A 193 16.52 16.28 16.25
N ALA A 194 17.53 15.46 15.94
CA ALA A 194 18.91 15.92 15.98
C ALA A 194 19.02 17.14 15.04
N GLU A 195 19.34 18.30 15.59
CA GLU A 195 19.58 19.51 14.83
C GLU A 195 20.52 19.17 13.68
N ILE A 196 20.06 19.37 12.45
CA ILE A 196 20.95 19.31 11.30
C ILE A 196 21.96 20.45 11.54
N PRO A 197 23.24 20.14 11.73
CA PRO A 197 24.23 21.22 11.91
C PRO A 197 24.10 22.15 10.72
N ALA A 198 23.97 23.44 10.97
CA ALA A 198 24.02 24.42 9.91
C ALA A 198 25.31 24.13 9.10
N GLY A 199 25.14 23.80 7.83
CA GLY A 199 26.27 23.56 6.95
C GLY A 199 27.20 24.78 6.92
N PRO A 200 28.46 24.59 6.56
CA PRO A 200 29.44 25.66 6.50
C PRO A 200 29.04 26.75 5.52
#